data_9b294d53681e96c0cd5418eab5d89f88
#
_entry.id   9b294d53681e96c0cd5418eab5d89f88
#
_cell.length_a   1.000
_cell.length_b   1.000
_cell.length_c   1.000
_cell.angle_alpha   90.00
_cell.angle_beta   90.00
_cell.angle_gamma   90.00
#
_symmetry.space_group_name_H-M   'P 1'
#
loop_
_entity.id
_entity.type
_entity.pdbx_description
1 polymer ?
#
loop_
_entity_poly.entity_id
_entity_poly.type
_entity_poly.pdbx_seq_one_letter_code
_entity_poly.pdbx_strand_id
1 'polypeptide(L)'
;MTRSAGPGGPGTRLKVLTLLGVICGLAPCQIVRAGGEEPPRFEVPGPGAGPLVFVVYGDTRFTQRSGDIVNAPARRALVEKIASEKPAAILIGGDLVYDGSDPDDYQVYRSETAEWSQEKIPVFPALGNHEFKGCEEDVSECLENWWSAFGDLSLRPYRWYSVAIGSDLLALVLDSDAPLKPGSEQRTWFEQQIAGAGAQVKFILVVLHYPPVRDPLFPRMRDEKEIARYFSRHARSLRASVLVIGSHVHNYERYAKDGVMYVVSGGGGAKPVPAPRMFGELSRLRTGVNFHYLRLTLLDDRLSCVMVRFDPARAAPAEAWTEPDRFEVRARN
;
A
#
# COMPACT_ATOMS: atom_id res chain seq x y z
N MET A 1 52.98 -55.28 -45.92
CA MET A 1 52.55 -56.44 -45.10
C MET A 1 51.62 -55.91 -44.01
N THR A 2 50.40 -56.11 -44.22
CA THR A 2 49.43 -56.86 -43.42
C THR A 2 49.03 -56.29 -42.04
N ARG A 3 47.75 -55.85 -41.97
CA ARG A 3 46.69 -56.14 -40.97
C ARG A 3 46.85 -55.52 -39.58
N SER A 4 45.84 -55.05 -38.90
CA SER A 4 44.44 -55.50 -38.85
C SER A 4 43.63 -54.45 -38.08
N ALA A 5 42.36 -54.44 -38.37
CA ALA A 5 41.32 -53.67 -37.71
C ALA A 5 40.93 -54.29 -36.35
N GLY A 6 40.48 -53.46 -35.42
CA GLY A 6 39.79 -53.88 -34.19
C GLY A 6 38.61 -52.92 -33.86
N PRO A 7 37.50 -53.38 -33.27
CA PRO A 7 36.17 -52.79 -33.43
C PRO A 7 35.80 -51.73 -32.40
N GLY A 8 34.84 -50.87 -32.78
CA GLY A 8 34.30 -49.77 -32.00
C GLY A 8 33.46 -50.24 -30.82
N GLY A 9 33.53 -49.46 -29.74
CA GLY A 9 32.63 -49.48 -28.60
C GLY A 9 31.58 -48.36 -28.71
N PRO A 10 30.37 -48.53 -28.16
CA PRO A 10 29.26 -47.60 -28.37
C PRO A 10 29.41 -46.35 -27.54
N GLY A 11 29.41 -45.22 -28.19
CA GLY A 11 29.42 -43.92 -27.53
C GLY A 11 28.10 -43.63 -26.76
N THR A 12 28.25 -43.47 -25.45
CA THR A 12 27.19 -43.03 -24.58
C THR A 12 26.89 -41.56 -24.84
N ARG A 13 25.76 -41.26 -25.52
CA ARG A 13 25.27 -39.89 -25.69
C ARG A 13 24.73 -39.39 -24.38
N LEU A 14 25.45 -38.48 -23.72
CA LEU A 14 25.01 -37.70 -22.61
C LEU A 14 23.91 -36.74 -23.07
N LYS A 15 22.65 -36.99 -22.74
CA LYS A 15 21.56 -36.05 -22.93
C LYS A 15 21.71 -34.91 -21.93
N VAL A 16 22.19 -33.77 -22.39
CA VAL A 16 22.12 -32.53 -21.63
C VAL A 16 20.66 -32.11 -21.57
N LEU A 17 20.04 -32.29 -20.38
CA LEU A 17 18.73 -31.76 -20.08
C LEU A 17 18.93 -30.26 -19.82
N THR A 18 18.60 -29.43 -20.82
CA THR A 18 18.51 -27.98 -20.63
C THR A 18 17.27 -27.68 -19.79
N LEU A 19 17.47 -27.38 -18.52
CA LEU A 19 16.43 -26.87 -17.64
C LEU A 19 16.12 -25.43 -18.11
N LEU A 20 15.07 -25.24 -18.89
CA LEU A 20 14.49 -23.92 -19.13
C LEU A 20 13.85 -23.45 -17.82
N GLY A 21 14.61 -22.64 -17.08
CA GLY A 21 14.06 -21.86 -15.98
C GLY A 21 13.07 -20.84 -16.55
N VAL A 22 11.78 -21.05 -16.33
CA VAL A 22 10.76 -20.03 -16.58
C VAL A 22 11.00 -18.91 -15.57
N ILE A 23 11.73 -17.88 -16.00
CA ILE A 23 11.79 -16.62 -15.27
C ILE A 23 10.42 -15.99 -15.44
N CYS A 24 9.54 -16.15 -14.44
CA CYS A 24 8.27 -15.42 -14.36
C CYS A 24 8.63 -13.98 -13.96
N GLY A 25 9.09 -13.20 -14.94
CA GLY A 25 9.30 -11.76 -14.78
C GLY A 25 7.92 -11.10 -14.62
N LEU A 26 7.68 -10.44 -13.50
CA LEU A 26 6.56 -9.53 -13.37
C LEU A 26 6.68 -8.49 -14.48
N ALA A 27 5.60 -8.31 -15.28
CA ALA A 27 5.58 -7.25 -16.27
C ALA A 27 5.69 -5.89 -15.55
N PRO A 28 6.41 -4.92 -16.11
CA PRO A 28 6.54 -3.61 -15.48
C PRO A 28 5.17 -2.95 -15.32
N CYS A 29 5.01 -2.18 -14.24
CA CYS A 29 3.85 -1.31 -14.04
C CYS A 29 3.64 -0.44 -15.27
N GLN A 30 2.44 -0.44 -15.85
CA GLN A 30 2.11 0.35 -17.04
C GLN A 30 1.29 1.57 -16.62
N ILE A 31 1.69 2.74 -17.11
CA ILE A 31 0.91 3.96 -17.00
C ILE A 31 -0.03 4.00 -18.20
N VAL A 32 -1.32 3.72 -17.96
CA VAL A 32 -2.36 3.90 -18.98
C VAL A 32 -2.97 5.29 -18.77
N ARG A 33 -2.56 6.26 -19.60
CA ARG A 33 -3.19 7.58 -19.62
C ARG A 33 -4.47 7.53 -20.43
N ALA A 34 -5.61 7.74 -19.78
CA ALA A 34 -6.77 8.31 -20.46
C ALA A 34 -6.45 9.78 -20.79
N GLY A 35 -6.80 10.25 -21.99
CA GLY A 35 -6.32 11.54 -22.51
C GLY A 35 -6.64 12.73 -21.61
N GLY A 36 -5.67 13.42 -21.20
CA GLY A 36 -5.50 14.88 -21.03
C GLY A 36 -6.10 15.56 -19.81
N GLU A 37 -7.24 15.21 -19.23
CA GLU A 37 -7.92 16.00 -18.19
C GLU A 37 -8.38 15.19 -16.95
N GLU A 38 -8.06 13.92 -16.86
CA GLU A 38 -8.46 13.07 -15.74
C GLU A 38 -7.27 12.63 -14.88
N PRO A 39 -7.47 12.43 -13.56
CA PRO A 39 -6.47 11.85 -12.69
C PRO A 39 -5.93 10.52 -13.23
N PRO A 40 -4.61 10.25 -13.11
CA PRO A 40 -3.99 9.08 -13.73
C PRO A 40 -4.60 7.77 -13.25
N ARG A 41 -4.55 6.77 -14.14
CA ARG A 41 -4.82 5.37 -13.82
C ARG A 41 -3.58 4.55 -14.10
N PHE A 42 -3.17 3.78 -13.10
CA PHE A 42 -2.04 2.86 -13.18
C PHE A 42 -2.51 1.41 -13.25
N GLU A 43 -1.66 0.53 -13.75
CA GLU A 43 -1.92 -0.90 -13.79
C GLU A 43 -0.75 -1.67 -13.18
N VAL A 44 -1.05 -2.52 -12.21
CA VAL A 44 -0.14 -3.50 -11.64
C VAL A 44 -0.60 -4.86 -12.16
N PRO A 45 0.12 -5.47 -13.12
CA PRO A 45 -0.31 -6.73 -13.71
C PRO A 45 -0.28 -7.86 -12.67
N GLY A 46 -1.26 -8.74 -12.76
CA GLY A 46 -1.28 -9.96 -11.95
C GLY A 46 -0.29 -11.01 -12.49
N PRO A 47 0.08 -12.01 -11.67
CA PRO A 47 1.00 -13.07 -12.07
C PRO A 47 0.42 -14.07 -13.08
N GLY A 48 -0.76 -13.80 -13.65
CA GLY A 48 -1.49 -14.71 -14.54
C GLY A 48 -2.18 -15.86 -13.81
N ALA A 49 -1.51 -16.54 -12.92
CA ALA A 49 -2.04 -17.54 -12.01
C ALA A 49 -1.33 -17.46 -10.65
N GLY A 50 -2.05 -17.74 -9.58
CA GLY A 50 -1.51 -17.69 -8.22
C GLY A 50 -1.80 -16.39 -7.47
N PRO A 51 -1.33 -16.29 -6.21
CA PRO A 51 -1.61 -15.15 -5.37
C PRO A 51 -0.87 -13.89 -5.82
N LEU A 52 -1.56 -12.75 -5.81
CA LEU A 52 -0.97 -11.43 -6.01
C LEU A 52 -0.81 -10.75 -4.65
N VAL A 53 0.44 -10.56 -4.23
CA VAL A 53 0.77 -9.93 -2.94
C VAL A 53 1.10 -8.47 -3.15
N PHE A 54 0.53 -7.60 -2.33
CA PHE A 54 0.88 -6.18 -2.26
C PHE A 54 0.81 -5.68 -0.82
N VAL A 55 1.39 -4.52 -0.55
CA VAL A 55 1.53 -3.97 0.80
C VAL A 55 0.82 -2.62 0.91
N VAL A 56 0.18 -2.38 2.06
CA VAL A 56 -0.36 -1.05 2.42
C VAL A 56 0.08 -0.69 3.83
N TYR A 57 0.60 0.51 4.03
CA TYR A 57 0.92 1.09 5.34
C TYR A 57 1.09 2.61 5.23
N GLY A 58 1.23 3.34 6.33
CA GLY A 58 1.45 4.79 6.32
C GLY A 58 2.15 5.28 7.58
N ASP A 59 2.29 6.60 7.71
CA ASP A 59 2.97 7.27 8.83
C ASP A 59 4.44 6.82 8.97
N THR A 60 5.13 6.72 7.84
CA THR A 60 6.52 6.28 7.78
C THR A 60 7.49 7.36 8.25
N ARG A 61 7.18 8.63 7.95
CA ARG A 61 7.92 9.81 8.36
C ARG A 61 9.42 9.70 8.13
N PHE A 62 9.81 9.43 6.88
CA PHE A 62 11.20 9.45 6.48
C PHE A 62 11.81 10.81 6.82
N THR A 63 12.88 10.80 7.62
CA THR A 63 13.61 11.99 8.05
C THR A 63 14.90 11.57 8.72
N GLN A 64 15.90 12.47 8.72
CA GLN A 64 17.12 12.34 9.55
C GLN A 64 16.92 12.87 10.97
N ARG A 65 15.82 13.56 11.24
CA ARG A 65 15.54 14.12 12.57
C ARG A 65 15.46 12.99 13.60
N SER A 66 16.03 13.23 14.78
CA SER A 66 16.05 12.29 15.90
C SER A 66 15.04 12.70 16.97
N GLY A 67 14.80 11.83 17.93
CA GLY A 67 13.91 12.07 19.07
C GLY A 67 12.60 11.28 18.97
N ASP A 68 11.60 11.75 19.73
CA ASP A 68 10.31 11.06 19.92
C ASP A 68 9.35 11.15 18.72
N ILE A 69 9.81 11.64 17.55
CA ILE A 69 8.95 11.85 16.38
C ILE A 69 8.85 10.64 15.46
N VAL A 70 9.93 9.85 15.39
CA VAL A 70 10.02 8.66 14.55
C VAL A 70 10.95 7.62 15.16
N ASN A 71 10.64 6.33 14.98
CA ASN A 71 11.54 5.23 15.27
C ASN A 71 12.20 4.76 13.96
N ALA A 72 13.31 5.39 13.61
CA ALA A 72 14.04 5.08 12.38
C ALA A 72 14.53 3.60 12.30
N PRO A 73 14.99 2.94 13.39
CA PRO A 73 15.28 1.52 13.37
C PRO A 73 14.06 0.66 13.01
N ALA A 74 12.88 0.94 13.59
CA ALA A 74 11.66 0.20 13.26
C ALA A 74 11.24 0.45 11.80
N ARG A 75 11.29 1.70 11.33
CA ARG A 75 10.99 2.06 9.94
C ARG A 75 11.88 1.28 8.96
N ARG A 76 13.20 1.26 9.18
CA ARG A 76 14.14 0.49 8.33
C ARG A 76 13.85 -1.01 8.36
N ALA A 77 13.59 -1.58 9.54
CA ALA A 77 13.22 -2.99 9.64
C ALA A 77 11.96 -3.33 8.82
N LEU A 78 10.95 -2.44 8.84
CA LEU A 78 9.74 -2.60 8.00
C LEU A 78 10.08 -2.53 6.52
N VAL A 79 10.90 -1.57 6.10
CA VAL A 79 11.32 -1.40 4.69
C VAL A 79 12.00 -2.65 4.17
N GLU A 80 13.00 -3.19 4.92
CA GLU A 80 13.72 -4.41 4.59
C GLU A 80 12.78 -5.62 4.54
N LYS A 81 11.89 -5.75 5.53
CA LYS A 81 10.92 -6.85 5.57
C LYS A 81 9.97 -6.82 4.38
N ILE A 82 9.45 -5.63 4.02
CA ILE A 82 8.59 -5.44 2.85
C ILE A 82 9.33 -5.85 1.57
N ALA A 83 10.59 -5.42 1.39
CA ALA A 83 11.39 -5.83 0.23
C ALA A 83 11.51 -7.37 0.14
N SER A 84 11.76 -8.04 1.28
CA SER A 84 11.87 -9.50 1.32
C SER A 84 10.61 -10.26 0.90
N GLU A 85 9.45 -9.65 1.00
CA GLU A 85 8.17 -10.22 0.55
C GLU A 85 7.93 -10.08 -0.95
N LYS A 86 8.75 -9.30 -1.65
CA LYS A 86 8.67 -9.04 -3.10
C LYS A 86 7.25 -8.72 -3.56
N PRO A 87 6.59 -7.71 -2.97
CA PRO A 87 5.22 -7.38 -3.32
C PRO A 87 5.14 -6.84 -4.74
N ALA A 88 4.02 -7.07 -5.43
CA ALA A 88 3.75 -6.53 -6.74
C ALA A 88 3.57 -4.99 -6.72
N ALA A 89 3.21 -4.43 -5.55
CA ALA A 89 3.06 -2.99 -5.34
C ALA A 89 3.10 -2.65 -3.84
N ILE A 90 3.44 -1.39 -3.53
CA ILE A 90 3.33 -0.80 -2.20
C ILE A 90 2.44 0.43 -2.32
N LEU A 91 1.39 0.53 -1.49
CA LEU A 91 0.57 1.72 -1.34
C LEU A 91 0.88 2.36 0.01
N ILE A 92 1.16 3.66 0.02
CA ILE A 92 1.49 4.41 1.24
C ILE A 92 0.35 5.36 1.58
N GLY A 93 -0.20 5.21 2.79
CA GLY A 93 -1.38 5.94 3.28
C GLY A 93 -1.08 7.36 3.77
N GLY A 94 -0.08 8.05 3.23
CA GLY A 94 0.31 9.40 3.62
C GLY A 94 1.30 9.46 4.79
N ASP A 95 1.74 10.68 5.12
CA ASP A 95 2.81 10.96 6.08
C ASP A 95 4.08 10.14 5.75
N LEU A 96 4.43 10.15 4.45
CA LEU A 96 5.65 9.51 3.94
C LEU A 96 6.88 10.15 4.58
N VAL A 97 6.96 11.49 4.52
CA VAL A 97 8.04 12.29 5.10
C VAL A 97 7.59 12.93 6.42
N TYR A 98 8.53 13.45 7.20
CA TYR A 98 8.21 14.22 8.40
C TYR A 98 7.87 15.68 8.09
N ASP A 99 8.49 16.25 7.04
CA ASP A 99 8.34 17.64 6.66
C ASP A 99 8.33 17.78 5.14
N GLY A 100 7.17 18.07 4.56
CA GLY A 100 6.97 18.14 3.11
C GLY A 100 7.72 19.30 2.45
N SER A 101 8.09 20.34 3.20
CA SER A 101 8.92 21.44 2.70
C SER A 101 10.42 21.09 2.66
N ASP A 102 10.83 20.02 3.32
CA ASP A 102 12.23 19.61 3.42
C ASP A 102 12.57 18.53 2.36
N PRO A 103 13.27 18.88 1.26
CA PRO A 103 13.64 17.91 0.23
C PRO A 103 14.61 16.83 0.74
N ASP A 104 15.33 17.06 1.84
CA ASP A 104 16.23 16.08 2.43
C ASP A 104 15.46 14.91 3.05
N ASP A 105 14.25 15.14 3.56
CA ASP A 105 13.39 14.07 4.04
C ASP A 105 13.00 13.10 2.89
N TYR A 106 12.75 13.61 1.68
CA TYR A 106 12.55 12.78 0.49
C TYR A 106 13.84 12.05 0.04
N GLN A 107 15.02 12.62 0.31
CA GLN A 107 16.28 11.89 0.07
C GLN A 107 16.44 10.72 1.04
N VAL A 108 16.05 10.89 2.31
CA VAL A 108 16.00 9.78 3.28
C VAL A 108 15.06 8.67 2.79
N TYR A 109 13.87 9.03 2.30
CA TYR A 109 12.96 8.07 1.68
C TYR A 109 13.66 7.28 0.56
N ARG A 110 14.20 7.98 -0.45
CA ARG A 110 14.86 7.34 -1.59
C ARG A 110 16.03 6.44 -1.17
N SER A 111 16.82 6.88 -0.20
CA SER A 111 17.99 6.13 0.25
C SER A 111 17.61 4.87 1.05
N GLU A 112 16.66 4.98 1.99
CA GLU A 112 16.22 3.84 2.79
C GLU A 112 15.42 2.82 1.99
N THR A 113 14.70 3.25 0.92
CA THR A 113 13.88 2.37 0.05
C THR A 113 14.58 1.98 -1.26
N ALA A 114 15.90 2.18 -1.36
CA ALA A 114 16.64 1.92 -2.60
C ALA A 114 16.47 0.48 -3.13
N GLU A 115 16.30 -0.50 -2.25
CA GLU A 115 16.03 -1.90 -2.62
C GLU A 115 14.70 -2.04 -3.38
N TRP A 116 13.65 -1.32 -2.99
CA TRP A 116 12.37 -1.35 -3.71
C TRP A 116 12.52 -0.86 -5.15
N SER A 117 13.32 0.19 -5.36
CA SER A 117 13.61 0.72 -6.69
C SER A 117 14.46 -0.25 -7.52
N GLN A 118 15.46 -0.91 -6.91
CA GLN A 118 16.29 -1.92 -7.56
C GLN A 118 15.46 -3.13 -7.99
N GLU A 119 14.54 -3.58 -7.15
CA GLU A 119 13.60 -4.68 -7.43
C GLU A 119 12.41 -4.22 -8.30
N LYS A 120 12.36 -2.93 -8.69
CA LYS A 120 11.29 -2.32 -9.51
C LYS A 120 9.90 -2.48 -8.92
N ILE A 121 9.78 -2.44 -7.60
CA ILE A 121 8.50 -2.47 -6.90
C ILE A 121 7.86 -1.08 -7.02
N PRO A 122 6.70 -0.93 -7.68
CA PRO A 122 6.03 0.36 -7.79
C PRO A 122 5.46 0.80 -6.44
N VAL A 123 5.63 2.09 -6.13
CA VAL A 123 5.13 2.71 -4.90
C VAL A 123 4.08 3.75 -5.24
N PHE A 124 2.91 3.65 -4.63
CA PHE A 124 1.74 4.50 -4.84
C PHE A 124 1.41 5.27 -3.55
N PRO A 125 1.87 6.52 -3.39
CA PRO A 125 1.67 7.31 -2.18
C PRO A 125 0.36 8.08 -2.20
N ALA A 126 -0.38 8.09 -1.09
CA ALA A 126 -1.34 9.14 -0.76
C ALA A 126 -0.62 10.33 -0.13
N LEU A 127 -1.25 11.49 -0.15
CA LEU A 127 -0.83 12.66 0.63
C LEU A 127 -1.39 12.55 2.05
N GLY A 128 -0.57 12.94 3.04
CA GLY A 128 -0.97 13.17 4.42
C GLY A 128 -0.68 14.60 4.85
N ASN A 129 -0.95 14.94 6.10
CA ASN A 129 -0.73 16.31 6.57
C ASN A 129 0.76 16.69 6.70
N HIS A 130 1.63 15.70 6.84
CA HIS A 130 3.07 15.93 6.89
C HIS A 130 3.66 16.26 5.50
N GLU A 131 3.03 15.85 4.42
CA GLU A 131 3.37 16.30 3.07
C GLU A 131 3.12 17.80 2.86
N PHE A 132 2.28 18.45 3.69
CA PHE A 132 2.01 19.90 3.64
C PHE A 132 2.68 20.68 4.77
N LYS A 133 3.35 19.99 5.68
CA LYS A 133 4.05 20.63 6.79
C LYS A 133 5.18 21.53 6.26
N GLY A 134 5.26 22.72 6.83
CA GLY A 134 6.19 23.77 6.39
C GLY A 134 5.69 24.62 5.21
N CYS A 135 4.51 24.27 4.64
CA CYS A 135 3.87 24.97 3.52
C CYS A 135 2.44 25.38 3.82
N GLU A 136 2.13 25.72 5.08
CA GLU A 136 0.76 25.97 5.53
C GLU A 136 0.12 27.18 4.83
N GLU A 137 0.93 28.16 4.38
CA GLU A 137 0.44 29.35 3.65
C GLU A 137 0.33 29.11 2.14
N ASP A 138 1.22 28.32 1.55
CA ASP A 138 1.23 27.95 0.14
C ASP A 138 1.75 26.53 -0.05
N VAL A 139 0.85 25.61 -0.36
CA VAL A 139 1.17 24.18 -0.52
C VAL A 139 1.97 23.86 -1.80
N SER A 140 2.23 24.84 -2.66
CA SER A 140 2.81 24.59 -3.99
C SER A 140 4.21 23.97 -3.90
N GLU A 141 5.07 24.49 -3.02
CA GLU A 141 6.42 23.96 -2.83
C GLU A 141 6.42 22.52 -2.33
N CYS A 142 5.60 22.23 -1.34
CA CYS A 142 5.45 20.89 -0.79
C CYS A 142 4.93 19.89 -1.85
N LEU A 143 3.97 20.32 -2.65
CA LEU A 143 3.47 19.49 -3.76
C LEU A 143 4.54 19.27 -4.84
N GLU A 144 5.35 20.28 -5.16
CA GLU A 144 6.49 20.11 -6.08
C GLU A 144 7.49 19.07 -5.56
N ASN A 145 7.84 19.12 -4.27
CA ASN A 145 8.72 18.15 -3.64
C ASN A 145 8.12 16.73 -3.73
N TRP A 146 6.84 16.58 -3.44
CA TRP A 146 6.15 15.30 -3.52
C TRP A 146 6.08 14.77 -4.96
N TRP A 147 5.64 15.58 -5.94
CA TRP A 147 5.61 15.17 -7.34
C TRP A 147 7.00 14.83 -7.88
N SER A 148 8.03 15.58 -7.46
CA SER A 148 9.43 15.30 -7.83
C SER A 148 9.91 13.97 -7.25
N ALA A 149 9.49 13.62 -6.03
CA ALA A 149 9.85 12.35 -5.41
C ALA A 149 9.28 11.14 -6.16
N PHE A 150 8.13 11.31 -6.83
CA PHE A 150 7.40 10.29 -7.59
C PHE A 150 7.26 10.66 -9.07
N GLY A 151 8.30 11.24 -9.65
CA GLY A 151 8.30 11.72 -11.02
C GLY A 151 8.04 10.64 -12.07
N ASP A 152 8.40 9.40 -11.78
CA ASP A 152 8.11 8.21 -12.60
C ASP A 152 6.61 7.91 -12.73
N LEU A 153 5.79 8.26 -11.73
CA LEU A 153 4.33 8.15 -11.80
C LEU A 153 3.68 9.26 -12.62
N SER A 154 4.39 10.38 -12.85
CA SER A 154 3.84 11.54 -13.59
C SER A 154 2.47 12.01 -13.03
N LEU A 155 2.34 12.10 -11.72
CA LEU A 155 1.09 12.44 -11.03
C LEU A 155 0.64 13.88 -11.28
N ARG A 156 1.57 14.81 -11.48
CA ARG A 156 1.26 16.24 -11.66
C ARG A 156 0.26 16.52 -12.76
N PRO A 157 -0.77 17.37 -12.54
CA PRO A 157 -1.00 18.18 -11.34
C PRO A 157 -1.90 17.50 -10.29
N TYR A 158 -2.17 16.21 -10.44
CA TYR A 158 -3.16 15.48 -9.64
C TYR A 158 -2.62 15.08 -8.27
N ARG A 159 -3.53 14.99 -7.30
CA ARG A 159 -3.30 14.66 -5.90
C ARG A 159 -3.98 13.35 -5.50
N TRP A 160 -4.80 12.79 -6.40
CA TRP A 160 -5.51 11.51 -6.27
C TRP A 160 -5.50 10.78 -7.60
N TYR A 161 -5.63 9.48 -7.56
CA TYR A 161 -5.52 8.62 -8.75
C TYR A 161 -6.04 7.21 -8.47
N SER A 162 -6.10 6.37 -9.50
CA SER A 162 -6.50 4.97 -9.37
C SER A 162 -5.39 4.00 -9.81
N VAL A 163 -5.42 2.80 -9.21
CA VAL A 163 -4.51 1.71 -9.52
C VAL A 163 -5.32 0.43 -9.71
N ALA A 164 -5.29 -0.17 -10.89
CA ALA A 164 -5.79 -1.52 -11.10
C ALA A 164 -4.72 -2.53 -10.67
N ILE A 165 -5.04 -3.39 -9.71
CA ILE A 165 -4.15 -4.43 -9.19
C ILE A 165 -4.70 -5.78 -9.64
N GLY A 166 -4.03 -6.40 -10.61
CA GLY A 166 -4.61 -7.49 -11.38
C GLY A 166 -5.87 -7.04 -12.13
N SER A 167 -6.74 -7.99 -12.47
CA SER A 167 -8.04 -7.71 -13.11
C SER A 167 -9.14 -7.40 -12.09
N ASP A 168 -8.99 -7.81 -10.85
CA ASP A 168 -10.06 -8.01 -9.88
C ASP A 168 -10.14 -6.92 -8.81
N LEU A 169 -9.11 -6.08 -8.68
CA LEU A 169 -9.05 -5.04 -7.65
C LEU A 169 -8.80 -3.65 -8.26
N LEU A 170 -9.64 -2.70 -7.88
CA LEU A 170 -9.46 -1.28 -8.15
C LEU A 170 -9.11 -0.56 -6.85
N ALA A 171 -7.88 -0.03 -6.76
CA ALA A 171 -7.47 0.83 -5.67
C ALA A 171 -7.71 2.30 -6.05
N LEU A 172 -8.30 3.07 -5.14
CA LEU A 172 -8.53 4.51 -5.23
C LEU A 172 -7.68 5.18 -4.15
N VAL A 173 -6.64 5.88 -4.57
CA VAL A 173 -5.75 6.63 -3.68
C VAL A 173 -6.26 8.07 -3.62
N LEU A 174 -6.68 8.49 -2.43
CA LEU A 174 -7.33 9.79 -2.21
C LEU A 174 -6.44 10.72 -1.39
N ASP A 175 -6.55 12.01 -1.67
CA ASP A 175 -6.03 13.06 -0.82
C ASP A 175 -7.10 13.49 0.19
N SER A 176 -6.93 13.15 1.45
CA SER A 176 -7.87 13.48 2.51
C SER A 176 -7.77 14.93 3.01
N ASP A 177 -6.74 15.68 2.61
CA ASP A 177 -6.64 17.13 2.83
C ASP A 177 -7.40 17.95 1.79
N ALA A 178 -7.69 17.38 0.61
CA ALA A 178 -8.58 17.96 -0.38
C ALA A 178 -10.05 17.72 -0.02
N PRO A 179 -10.98 18.56 -0.52
CA PRO A 179 -12.41 18.41 -0.23
C PRO A 179 -12.96 17.04 -0.70
N LEU A 180 -13.68 16.34 0.20
CA LEU A 180 -14.37 15.06 -0.05
C LEU A 180 -15.90 15.18 0.05
N LYS A 181 -16.44 16.39 0.19
CA LYS A 181 -17.89 16.67 0.21
C LYS A 181 -18.53 16.32 -1.14
N PRO A 182 -19.80 15.96 -1.16
CA PRO A 182 -20.55 15.80 -2.40
C PRO A 182 -20.44 17.04 -3.29
N GLY A 183 -20.12 16.81 -4.58
CA GLY A 183 -19.93 17.87 -5.57
C GLY A 183 -18.53 18.48 -5.64
N SER A 184 -17.59 18.11 -4.75
CA SER A 184 -16.18 18.45 -4.95
C SER A 184 -15.57 17.62 -6.09
N GLU A 185 -14.50 18.12 -6.69
CA GLU A 185 -13.85 17.50 -7.84
C GLU A 185 -13.41 16.07 -7.54
N GLN A 186 -12.62 15.87 -6.47
CA GLN A 186 -12.17 14.56 -6.06
C GLN A 186 -13.33 13.60 -5.73
N ARG A 187 -14.39 14.10 -5.08
CA ARG A 187 -15.55 13.30 -4.75
C ARG A 187 -16.31 12.86 -6.01
N THR A 188 -16.50 13.75 -6.97
CA THR A 188 -17.14 13.44 -8.25
C THR A 188 -16.34 12.39 -9.01
N TRP A 189 -15.03 12.58 -9.10
CA TRP A 189 -14.13 11.58 -9.70
C TRP A 189 -14.20 10.22 -8.97
N PHE A 190 -14.15 10.21 -7.64
CA PHE A 190 -14.26 9.00 -6.83
C PHE A 190 -15.56 8.22 -7.14
N GLU A 191 -16.69 8.90 -7.21
CA GLU A 191 -17.98 8.29 -7.55
C GLU A 191 -18.00 7.75 -8.98
N GLN A 192 -17.41 8.47 -9.93
CA GLN A 192 -17.26 8.03 -11.32
C GLN A 192 -16.38 6.77 -11.43
N GLN A 193 -15.25 6.70 -10.71
CA GLN A 193 -14.40 5.51 -10.70
C GLN A 193 -15.15 4.29 -10.17
N ILE A 194 -15.94 4.42 -9.12
CA ILE A 194 -16.75 3.33 -8.58
C ILE A 194 -17.85 2.92 -9.55
N ALA A 195 -18.56 3.87 -10.14
CA ALA A 195 -19.62 3.59 -11.10
C ALA A 195 -19.09 2.97 -12.40
N GLY A 196 -17.90 3.38 -12.83
CA GLY A 196 -17.20 2.87 -14.03
C GLY A 196 -16.41 1.57 -13.80
N ALA A 197 -16.37 1.05 -12.56
CA ALA A 197 -15.67 -0.20 -12.28
C ALA A 197 -16.31 -1.33 -13.08
N GLY A 198 -15.49 -2.00 -13.92
CA GLY A 198 -15.93 -3.08 -14.78
C GLY A 198 -16.48 -4.28 -13.98
N ALA A 199 -17.27 -5.13 -14.65
CA ALA A 199 -17.89 -6.29 -14.01
C ALA A 199 -16.88 -7.30 -13.42
N GLN A 200 -15.64 -7.29 -13.91
CA GLN A 200 -14.53 -8.11 -13.41
C GLN A 200 -13.98 -7.64 -12.07
N VAL A 201 -14.20 -6.37 -11.67
CA VAL A 201 -13.69 -5.83 -10.42
C VAL A 201 -14.48 -6.41 -9.26
N LYS A 202 -13.84 -7.26 -8.47
CA LYS A 202 -14.39 -7.91 -7.28
C LYS A 202 -14.18 -7.11 -6.01
N PHE A 203 -13.12 -6.27 -5.98
CA PHE A 203 -12.72 -5.52 -4.80
C PHE A 203 -12.45 -4.05 -5.14
N ILE A 204 -12.93 -3.17 -4.28
CA ILE A 204 -12.56 -1.76 -4.26
C ILE A 204 -11.75 -1.52 -2.98
N LEU A 205 -10.50 -1.08 -3.14
CA LEU A 205 -9.64 -0.64 -2.06
C LEU A 205 -9.57 0.88 -2.08
N VAL A 206 -9.88 1.53 -0.97
CA VAL A 206 -9.67 2.97 -0.81
C VAL A 206 -8.52 3.20 0.15
N VAL A 207 -7.52 3.96 -0.29
CA VAL A 207 -6.37 4.35 0.53
C VAL A 207 -6.38 5.87 0.68
N LEU A 208 -6.33 6.35 1.91
CA LEU A 208 -6.31 7.78 2.23
C LEU A 208 -5.62 7.99 3.58
N HIS A 209 -5.22 9.24 3.88
CA HIS A 209 -4.51 9.47 5.12
C HIS A 209 -5.44 9.52 6.34
N TYR A 210 -6.45 10.40 6.36
CA TYR A 210 -7.36 10.49 7.50
C TYR A 210 -8.39 9.36 7.49
N PRO A 211 -8.36 8.42 8.47
CA PRO A 211 -9.27 7.28 8.47
C PRO A 211 -10.73 7.69 8.71
N PRO A 212 -11.67 7.28 7.84
CA PRO A 212 -13.09 7.63 7.97
C PRO A 212 -13.78 7.01 9.19
N VAL A 213 -13.25 5.90 9.68
CA VAL A 213 -13.70 5.18 10.87
C VAL A 213 -12.48 4.87 11.72
N ARG A 214 -12.47 5.32 12.97
CA ARG A 214 -11.38 5.19 13.93
C ARG A 214 -11.88 5.29 15.37
N ASP A 215 -10.99 5.11 16.35
CA ASP A 215 -11.30 5.35 17.77
C ASP A 215 -11.87 6.77 17.96
N PRO A 216 -13.04 6.91 18.59
CA PRO A 216 -13.72 8.20 18.73
C PRO A 216 -13.00 9.20 19.64
N LEU A 217 -11.91 8.82 20.32
CA LEU A 217 -11.05 9.77 21.06
C LEU A 217 -10.25 10.69 20.15
N PHE A 218 -10.00 10.24 18.89
CA PHE A 218 -9.31 11.09 17.93
C PHE A 218 -10.30 12.08 17.31
N PRO A 219 -9.97 13.39 17.27
CA PRO A 219 -10.86 14.40 16.70
C PRO A 219 -11.06 14.19 15.21
N ARG A 220 -12.14 14.76 14.68
CA ARG A 220 -12.34 14.84 13.23
C ARG A 220 -11.30 15.75 12.62
N MET A 221 -10.74 15.35 11.47
CA MET A 221 -9.68 16.10 10.81
C MET A 221 -10.21 17.00 9.70
N ARG A 222 -10.90 16.41 8.71
CA ARG A 222 -11.42 17.10 7.52
C ARG A 222 -12.79 16.52 7.13
N ASP A 223 -12.92 16.18 5.87
CA ASP A 223 -14.14 15.61 5.28
C ASP A 223 -14.10 14.09 5.16
N GLU A 224 -13.13 13.40 5.79
CA GLU A 224 -12.88 11.97 5.67
C GLU A 224 -14.11 11.09 5.95
N LYS A 225 -14.98 11.54 6.87
CA LYS A 225 -16.23 10.85 7.19
C LYS A 225 -17.20 10.76 6.00
N GLU A 226 -17.06 11.62 4.98
CA GLU A 226 -17.91 11.60 3.79
C GLU A 226 -17.71 10.31 2.99
N ILE A 227 -16.52 9.72 3.03
CA ILE A 227 -16.25 8.40 2.45
C ILE A 227 -17.05 7.31 3.19
N ALA A 228 -17.03 7.31 4.53
CA ALA A 228 -17.85 6.37 5.28
C ALA A 228 -19.36 6.58 5.07
N ARG A 229 -19.82 7.82 4.95
CA ARG A 229 -21.21 8.15 4.64
C ARG A 229 -21.63 7.69 3.24
N TYR A 230 -20.75 7.81 2.26
CA TYR A 230 -20.99 7.28 0.93
C TYR A 230 -21.21 5.77 0.97
N PHE A 231 -20.29 5.04 1.56
CA PHE A 231 -20.40 3.59 1.63
C PHE A 231 -21.55 3.12 2.52
N SER A 232 -21.90 3.84 3.57
CA SER A 232 -23.09 3.54 4.39
C SER A 232 -24.39 3.51 3.56
N ARG A 233 -24.45 4.32 2.50
CA ARG A 233 -25.62 4.40 1.61
C ARG A 233 -25.53 3.44 0.43
N HIS A 234 -24.32 3.22 -0.12
CA HIS A 234 -24.15 2.60 -1.43
C HIS A 234 -23.47 1.23 -1.39
N ALA A 235 -22.69 0.89 -0.34
CA ALA A 235 -21.89 -0.33 -0.33
C ALA A 235 -22.69 -1.61 -0.61
N ARG A 236 -23.94 -1.69 -0.11
CA ARG A 236 -24.78 -2.89 -0.30
C ARG A 236 -25.21 -3.12 -1.75
N SER A 237 -25.29 -2.07 -2.56
CA SER A 237 -25.67 -2.14 -3.98
C SER A 237 -24.46 -2.34 -4.90
N LEU A 238 -23.24 -2.20 -4.40
CA LEU A 238 -22.04 -2.44 -5.19
C LEU A 238 -21.84 -3.94 -5.44
N ARG A 239 -21.38 -4.30 -6.63
CA ARG A 239 -20.94 -5.67 -6.93
C ARG A 239 -19.63 -5.99 -6.21
N ALA A 240 -18.71 -5.06 -6.17
CA ALA A 240 -17.43 -5.22 -5.50
C ALA A 240 -17.56 -5.12 -3.98
N SER A 241 -16.77 -5.91 -3.28
CA SER A 241 -16.54 -5.76 -1.84
C SER A 241 -15.58 -4.62 -1.58
N VAL A 242 -15.75 -3.92 -0.47
CA VAL A 242 -15.02 -2.68 -0.17
C VAL A 242 -14.15 -2.84 1.07
N LEU A 243 -12.88 -2.43 0.93
CA LEU A 243 -11.92 -2.25 2.00
C LEU A 243 -11.44 -0.80 1.98
N VAL A 244 -11.45 -0.12 3.12
CA VAL A 244 -10.94 1.23 3.28
C VAL A 244 -9.79 1.21 4.28
N ILE A 245 -8.62 1.69 3.88
CA ILE A 245 -7.43 1.77 4.73
C ILE A 245 -7.04 3.23 4.88
N GLY A 246 -7.05 3.71 6.13
CA GLY A 246 -6.53 5.01 6.51
C GLY A 246 -5.29 4.86 7.39
N SER A 247 -4.59 5.97 7.61
CA SER A 247 -3.37 6.07 8.43
C SER A 247 -3.54 7.15 9.51
N HIS A 248 -2.61 8.09 9.67
CA HIS A 248 -2.68 9.27 10.54
C HIS A 248 -2.70 8.99 12.05
N VAL A 249 -3.48 8.04 12.49
CA VAL A 249 -3.48 7.60 13.89
C VAL A 249 -2.46 6.48 14.00
N HIS A 250 -1.31 6.75 14.59
CA HIS A 250 -0.13 5.88 14.62
C HIS A 250 -0.36 4.59 15.41
N ASN A 251 -1.39 3.84 15.01
CA ASN A 251 -1.80 2.56 15.62
C ASN A 251 -2.39 1.63 14.55
N TYR A 252 -2.93 0.51 15.03
CA TYR A 252 -3.71 -0.43 14.24
C TYR A 252 -5.13 -0.56 14.79
N GLU A 253 -6.12 -0.35 13.94
CA GLU A 253 -7.53 -0.54 14.26
C GLU A 253 -8.25 -1.24 13.10
N ARG A 254 -9.30 -2.02 13.40
CA ARG A 254 -10.14 -2.66 12.37
C ARG A 254 -11.62 -2.63 12.77
N TYR A 255 -12.46 -2.22 11.84
CA TYR A 255 -13.91 -2.09 12.03
C TYR A 255 -14.67 -2.66 10.84
N ALA A 256 -15.71 -3.45 11.11
CA ALA A 256 -16.71 -3.81 10.12
C ALA A 256 -17.93 -2.92 10.30
N LYS A 257 -18.29 -2.15 9.28
CA LYS A 257 -19.44 -1.22 9.35
C LYS A 257 -20.13 -1.10 8.01
N ASP A 258 -21.45 -1.24 8.01
CA ASP A 258 -22.31 -1.08 6.82
C ASP A 258 -21.90 -1.94 5.61
N GLY A 259 -21.32 -3.12 5.87
CA GLY A 259 -20.85 -4.05 4.84
C GLY A 259 -19.50 -3.68 4.22
N VAL A 260 -18.75 -2.79 4.87
CA VAL A 260 -17.40 -2.36 4.52
C VAL A 260 -16.43 -2.68 5.64
N MET A 261 -15.23 -3.09 5.30
CA MET A 261 -14.12 -3.23 6.23
C MET A 261 -13.30 -1.92 6.23
N TYR A 262 -13.08 -1.35 7.42
CA TYR A 262 -12.24 -0.19 7.65
C TYR A 262 -11.04 -0.58 8.49
N VAL A 263 -9.87 -0.14 8.09
CA VAL A 263 -8.61 -0.37 8.83
C VAL A 263 -7.87 0.94 9.01
N VAL A 264 -7.33 1.15 10.20
CA VAL A 264 -6.29 2.14 10.47
C VAL A 264 -4.95 1.43 10.45
N SER A 265 -4.01 1.91 9.65
CA SER A 265 -2.68 1.32 9.48
C SER A 265 -1.62 2.42 9.43
N GLY A 266 -1.34 3.01 10.60
CA GLY A 266 -0.39 4.12 10.79
C GLY A 266 0.89 3.69 11.51
N GLY A 267 1.35 2.46 11.32
CA GLY A 267 2.49 1.89 12.04
C GLY A 267 3.84 1.97 11.34
N GLY A 268 4.00 2.79 10.29
CA GLY A 268 5.17 2.77 9.40
C GLY A 268 6.49 3.28 10.01
N GLY A 269 6.46 3.93 11.18
CA GLY A 269 7.66 4.46 11.82
C GLY A 269 7.43 5.63 12.76
N ALA A 270 6.32 6.36 12.60
CA ALA A 270 5.95 7.44 13.52
C ALA A 270 5.73 6.92 14.94
N LYS A 271 5.86 7.80 15.94
CA LYS A 271 5.68 7.43 17.34
C LYS A 271 4.29 6.80 17.55
N PRO A 272 4.20 5.56 18.06
CA PRO A 272 2.93 4.89 18.26
C PRO A 272 2.01 5.62 19.23
N VAL A 273 0.70 5.59 18.91
CA VAL A 273 -0.36 6.19 19.74
C VAL A 273 -1.34 5.08 20.12
N PRO A 274 -1.75 4.98 21.42
CA PRO A 274 -2.71 3.96 21.84
C PRO A 274 -4.11 4.23 21.27
N ALA A 275 -4.88 3.14 21.04
CA ALA A 275 -6.30 3.17 20.68
C ALA A 275 -7.16 2.71 21.88
N PRO A 276 -7.37 3.54 22.90
CA PRO A 276 -7.90 3.11 24.19
C PRO A 276 -9.35 2.62 24.17
N ARG A 277 -10.11 2.95 23.12
CA ARG A 277 -11.50 2.51 22.92
C ARG A 277 -11.67 1.38 21.92
N MET A 278 -10.58 0.73 21.50
CA MET A 278 -10.67 -0.50 20.72
C MET A 278 -11.18 -1.65 21.61
N PHE A 279 -12.26 -2.29 21.20
CA PHE A 279 -12.91 -3.38 21.93
C PHE A 279 -12.84 -4.70 21.16
N GLY A 280 -13.21 -5.79 21.83
CA GLY A 280 -13.27 -7.12 21.24
C GLY A 280 -11.91 -7.81 21.17
N GLU A 281 -11.75 -8.69 20.18
CA GLU A 281 -10.55 -9.51 20.00
C GLU A 281 -9.25 -8.70 19.79
N LEU A 282 -9.38 -7.49 19.24
CA LEU A 282 -8.24 -6.60 18.97
C LEU A 282 -7.87 -5.72 20.15
N SER A 283 -8.63 -5.74 21.26
CA SER A 283 -8.36 -4.91 22.45
C SER A 283 -6.95 -5.09 23.01
N ARG A 284 -6.31 -6.25 22.76
CA ARG A 284 -4.91 -6.52 23.13
C ARG A 284 -3.89 -5.63 22.39
N LEU A 285 -4.25 -5.07 21.23
CA LEU A 285 -3.37 -4.20 20.43
C LEU A 285 -3.47 -2.73 20.83
N ARG A 286 -4.50 -2.33 21.57
CA ARG A 286 -4.84 -0.92 21.84
C ARG A 286 -3.77 -0.10 22.55
N THR A 287 -2.93 -0.73 23.35
CA THR A 287 -1.88 -0.07 24.16
C THR A 287 -0.47 -0.50 23.75
N GLY A 288 -0.35 -1.38 22.77
CA GLY A 288 0.95 -1.90 22.32
C GLY A 288 1.68 -0.93 21.39
N VAL A 289 3.00 -1.12 21.29
CA VAL A 289 3.80 -0.55 20.21
C VAL A 289 3.52 -1.38 18.97
N ASN A 290 2.87 -0.79 17.98
CA ASN A 290 2.42 -1.48 16.78
C ASN A 290 3.10 -0.90 15.53
N PHE A 291 4.43 -1.06 15.39
CA PHE A 291 5.07 -0.85 14.10
C PHE A 291 4.67 -1.99 13.17
N HIS A 292 4.06 -1.66 12.03
CA HIS A 292 3.49 -2.68 11.17
C HIS A 292 3.26 -2.18 9.75
N TYR A 293 3.05 -3.14 8.86
CA TYR A 293 2.40 -2.96 7.57
C TYR A 293 1.30 -4.01 7.40
N LEU A 294 0.44 -3.78 6.41
CA LEU A 294 -0.55 -4.76 5.97
C LEU A 294 -0.04 -5.48 4.73
N ARG A 295 0.08 -6.80 4.82
CA ARG A 295 0.27 -7.67 3.65
C ARG A 295 -1.10 -8.09 3.15
N LEU A 296 -1.42 -7.71 1.91
CA LEU A 296 -2.64 -8.08 1.24
C LEU A 296 -2.34 -9.13 0.17
N THR A 297 -3.17 -10.15 0.11
CA THR A 297 -3.04 -11.24 -0.88
C THR A 297 -4.36 -11.41 -1.60
N LEU A 298 -4.36 -11.09 -2.89
CA LEU A 298 -5.50 -11.31 -3.79
C LEU A 298 -5.37 -12.68 -4.42
N LEU A 299 -6.36 -13.53 -4.21
CA LEU A 299 -6.45 -14.87 -4.80
C LEU A 299 -7.92 -15.25 -5.02
N ASP A 300 -8.29 -15.52 -6.26
CA ASP A 300 -9.63 -15.92 -6.67
C ASP A 300 -10.73 -14.92 -6.22
N ASP A 301 -11.56 -15.34 -5.25
CA ASP A 301 -12.66 -14.59 -4.67
C ASP A 301 -12.33 -13.96 -3.30
N ARG A 302 -11.04 -13.93 -2.93
CA ARG A 302 -10.58 -13.52 -1.60
C ARG A 302 -9.48 -12.47 -1.66
N LEU A 303 -9.63 -11.48 -0.81
CA LEU A 303 -8.59 -10.53 -0.44
C LEU A 303 -8.24 -10.78 1.03
N SER A 304 -7.16 -11.52 1.27
CA SER A 304 -6.65 -11.78 2.62
C SER A 304 -5.77 -10.62 3.07
N CYS A 305 -5.97 -10.16 4.30
CA CYS A 305 -5.23 -9.06 4.91
C CYS A 305 -4.57 -9.55 6.20
N VAL A 306 -3.27 -9.33 6.34
CA VAL A 306 -2.48 -9.73 7.50
C VAL A 306 -1.73 -8.53 8.03
N MET A 307 -1.90 -8.21 9.31
CA MET A 307 -1.05 -7.25 10.02
C MET A 307 0.29 -7.92 10.32
N VAL A 308 1.36 -7.48 9.69
CA VAL A 308 2.73 -7.91 9.98
C VAL A 308 3.36 -6.88 10.91
N ARG A 309 3.53 -7.25 12.18
CA ARG A 309 3.99 -6.34 13.24
C ARG A 309 5.44 -6.61 13.60
N PHE A 310 6.19 -5.53 13.74
CA PHE A 310 7.54 -5.50 14.31
C PHE A 310 7.53 -4.96 15.75
N ASP A 311 8.18 -5.65 16.66
CA ASP A 311 8.37 -5.23 18.05
C ASP A 311 9.86 -5.03 18.33
N PRO A 312 10.34 -3.78 18.35
CA PRO A 312 11.77 -3.49 18.55
C PRO A 312 12.29 -3.84 19.96
N ALA A 313 11.41 -4.12 20.92
CA ALA A 313 11.80 -4.52 22.27
C ALA A 313 12.17 -6.01 22.38
N ARG A 314 11.92 -6.81 21.33
CA ARG A 314 12.28 -8.23 21.32
C ARG A 314 13.76 -8.44 20.99
N ALA A 315 14.44 -9.21 21.83
CA ALA A 315 15.89 -9.43 21.69
C ALA A 315 16.28 -10.30 20.49
N ALA A 316 15.45 -11.30 20.17
CA ALA A 316 15.71 -12.20 19.05
C ALA A 316 15.02 -11.70 17.77
N PRO A 317 15.71 -11.53 16.64
CA PRO A 317 15.12 -11.02 15.40
C PRO A 317 13.90 -11.81 14.93
N ALA A 318 13.91 -13.14 15.06
CA ALA A 318 12.78 -13.97 14.66
C ALA A 318 11.53 -13.75 15.53
N GLU A 319 11.69 -13.40 16.81
CA GLU A 319 10.59 -13.14 17.74
C GLU A 319 10.04 -11.71 17.61
N ALA A 320 10.79 -10.80 16.98
CA ALA A 320 10.39 -9.43 16.78
C ALA A 320 9.21 -9.30 15.80
N TRP A 321 9.00 -10.31 14.95
CA TRP A 321 7.93 -10.33 13.95
C TRP A 321 6.75 -11.19 14.39
N THR A 322 5.55 -10.64 14.31
CA THR A 322 4.31 -11.34 14.66
C THR A 322 3.19 -10.95 13.70
N GLU A 323 2.18 -11.81 13.57
CA GLU A 323 0.96 -11.56 12.78
C GLU A 323 -0.26 -11.55 13.73
N PRO A 324 -0.45 -10.47 14.50
CA PRO A 324 -1.46 -10.45 15.58
C PRO A 324 -2.90 -10.32 15.09
N ASP A 325 -3.13 -9.89 13.83
CA ASP A 325 -4.45 -9.86 13.20
C ASP A 325 -4.39 -10.36 11.77
N ARG A 326 -5.45 -11.09 11.41
CA ARG A 326 -5.71 -11.58 10.06
C ARG A 326 -7.20 -11.58 9.81
N PHE A 327 -7.60 -11.10 8.62
CA PHE A 327 -8.99 -11.15 8.18
C PHE A 327 -9.08 -11.33 6.66
N GLU A 328 -10.28 -11.62 6.19
CA GLU A 328 -10.57 -11.78 4.76
C GLU A 328 -11.73 -10.86 4.35
N VAL A 329 -11.61 -10.29 3.17
CA VAL A 329 -12.72 -9.69 2.43
C VAL A 329 -13.02 -10.62 1.26
N ARG A 330 -14.27 -11.11 1.17
CA ARG A 330 -14.70 -12.01 0.10
C ARG A 330 -15.41 -11.24 -1.01
N ALA A 331 -15.21 -11.66 -2.25
CA ALA A 331 -15.99 -11.15 -3.36
C ALA A 331 -17.48 -11.39 -3.10
N ARG A 332 -18.33 -10.53 -3.64
CA ARG A 332 -19.78 -10.71 -3.62
C ARG A 332 -20.17 -11.61 -4.79
N ASN A 333 -21.12 -12.49 -4.53
CA ASN A 333 -21.74 -13.34 -5.55
C ASN A 333 -22.73 -12.53 -6.40
#